data_864b0cad731fa7a2ce2dfc8279f57550
#
_entry.id   864b0cad731fa7a2ce2dfc8279f57550
#
_cell.length_a   1.000
_cell.length_b   1.000
_cell.length_c   1.000
_cell.angle_alpha   90.00
_cell.angle_beta   90.00
_cell.angle_gamma   90.00
#
_symmetry.space_group_name_H-M   'P 1'
#
loop_
_entity.id
_entity.type
_entity.pdbx_description
1 polymer ?
#
loop_
_entity_poly.entity_id
_entity_poly.type
_entity_poly.pdbx_seq_one_letter_code
_entity_poly.pdbx_strand_id
1 'polypeptide(L)'
;GKDITKNDEVIISEGYAVFNKIALGDSIKIGNKNYTITGFFQRPDYLYMLPNENDSYKNVTTFFLAYVTNEEFEKIGGNNCNYLVRYEKDNQLEFRKTINEKYYMNSYLSAKENMRIDMVKMQADMFVVMSYIILAVMPLIVVVLVSIVIKRKVKSEQRLIGTLSALGYKRIKLMIHYAGFAMIPGLLGGILATILTMCGAQTFGQICLMDYEPMRIQCKMNFETFSSSLHHLSV
;
A
#
# COMPACT_ATOMS: atom_id res chain seq x y z
N GLY A 1 15.57 -4.19 -19.10
CA GLY A 1 16.51 -5.29 -19.26
C GLY A 1 16.29 -6.09 -20.52
N LYS A 2 17.10 -7.09 -20.71
CA LYS A 2 17.01 -8.07 -21.80
C LYS A 2 16.78 -9.45 -21.19
N ASP A 3 16.21 -10.35 -21.96
CA ASP A 3 16.05 -11.73 -21.57
C ASP A 3 17.40 -12.47 -21.55
N ILE A 4 17.46 -13.59 -20.82
CA ILE A 4 18.68 -14.40 -20.68
C ILE A 4 18.94 -15.13 -21.99
N THR A 5 20.13 -14.97 -22.53
CA THR A 5 20.56 -15.64 -23.76
C THR A 5 21.78 -16.54 -23.55
N LYS A 6 22.55 -16.30 -22.48
CA LYS A 6 23.81 -17.01 -22.19
C LYS A 6 23.80 -17.59 -20.77
N ASN A 7 24.64 -18.58 -20.54
CA ASN A 7 24.76 -19.26 -19.25
C ASN A 7 25.50 -18.45 -18.16
N ASP A 8 26.04 -17.29 -18.49
CA ASP A 8 26.65 -16.35 -17.57
C ASP A 8 25.78 -15.11 -17.30
N GLU A 9 24.55 -15.11 -17.79
CA GLU A 9 23.57 -14.06 -17.62
C GLU A 9 22.54 -14.43 -16.55
N VAL A 10 22.04 -13.41 -15.83
CA VAL A 10 21.02 -13.57 -14.78
C VAL A 10 20.05 -12.40 -14.79
N ILE A 11 18.79 -12.70 -14.47
CA ILE A 11 17.78 -11.69 -14.16
C ILE A 11 17.46 -11.83 -12.67
N ILE A 12 17.49 -10.71 -11.93
CA ILE A 12 17.27 -10.69 -10.47
C ILE A 12 16.04 -9.89 -10.09
N SER A 13 15.54 -10.11 -8.86
CA SER A 13 14.42 -9.34 -8.33
C SER A 13 14.77 -7.85 -8.22
N GLU A 14 13.83 -6.99 -8.62
CA GLU A 14 14.02 -5.53 -8.70
C GLU A 14 14.23 -4.93 -7.30
N GLY A 15 13.52 -5.41 -6.26
CA GLY A 15 13.66 -4.90 -4.89
C GLY A 15 15.07 -5.04 -4.34
N TYR A 16 15.69 -6.20 -4.54
CA TYR A 16 17.08 -6.42 -4.16
C TYR A 16 18.04 -5.49 -4.91
N ALA A 17 17.82 -5.32 -6.23
CA ALA A 17 18.66 -4.46 -7.06
C ALA A 17 18.58 -3.00 -6.62
N VAL A 18 17.38 -2.48 -6.37
CA VAL A 18 17.15 -1.10 -5.90
C VAL A 18 17.81 -0.88 -4.54
N PHE A 19 17.60 -1.81 -3.58
CA PHE A 19 18.16 -1.70 -2.24
C PHE A 19 19.68 -1.68 -2.23
N ASN A 20 20.30 -2.58 -3.01
CA ASN A 20 21.76 -2.71 -3.09
C ASN A 20 22.40 -1.79 -4.15
N LYS A 21 21.60 -0.92 -4.81
CA LYS A 21 22.06 0.02 -5.86
C LYS A 21 22.76 -0.66 -7.02
N ILE A 22 22.23 -1.81 -7.44
CA ILE A 22 22.76 -2.64 -8.52
C ILE A 22 22.16 -2.15 -9.84
N ALA A 23 23.01 -2.00 -10.86
CA ALA A 23 22.63 -1.58 -12.21
C ALA A 23 22.65 -2.75 -13.20
N LEU A 24 22.01 -2.55 -14.37
CA LEU A 24 22.13 -3.49 -15.48
C LEU A 24 23.57 -3.53 -15.99
N GLY A 25 24.09 -4.73 -16.19
CA GLY A 25 25.47 -4.97 -16.58
C GLY A 25 26.43 -5.22 -15.42
N ASP A 26 25.98 -4.99 -14.18
CA ASP A 26 26.79 -5.34 -13.01
C ASP A 26 26.92 -6.85 -12.87
N SER A 27 27.94 -7.28 -12.11
CA SER A 27 28.19 -8.68 -11.84
C SER A 27 27.74 -9.06 -10.45
N ILE A 28 27.05 -10.20 -10.33
CA ILE A 28 26.64 -10.77 -9.05
C ILE A 28 27.19 -12.19 -8.89
N LYS A 29 27.67 -12.51 -7.69
CA LYS A 29 28.16 -13.85 -7.39
C LYS A 29 27.04 -14.72 -6.83
N ILE A 30 26.74 -15.83 -7.52
CA ILE A 30 25.81 -16.85 -7.06
C ILE A 30 26.58 -18.17 -6.91
N GLY A 31 26.66 -18.68 -5.68
CA GLY A 31 27.54 -19.82 -5.38
C GLY A 31 29.00 -19.50 -5.67
N ASN A 32 29.61 -20.25 -6.57
CA ASN A 32 31.02 -20.08 -6.93
C ASN A 32 31.26 -19.35 -8.26
N LYS A 33 30.20 -18.88 -8.93
CA LYS A 33 30.28 -18.28 -10.25
C LYS A 33 29.76 -16.85 -10.25
N ASN A 34 30.36 -16.00 -11.07
CA ASN A 34 29.89 -14.64 -11.31
C ASN A 34 28.98 -14.63 -12.54
N TYR A 35 27.86 -13.91 -12.43
CA TYR A 35 26.86 -13.72 -13.47
C TYR A 35 26.70 -12.25 -13.78
N THR A 36 26.46 -11.94 -15.04
CA THR A 36 26.14 -10.59 -15.49
C THR A 36 24.64 -10.35 -15.43
N ILE A 37 24.22 -9.28 -14.80
CA ILE A 37 22.81 -8.93 -14.64
C ILE A 37 22.30 -8.29 -15.93
N THR A 38 21.35 -8.96 -16.60
CA THR A 38 20.77 -8.51 -17.87
C THR A 38 19.40 -7.89 -17.71
N GLY A 39 18.70 -8.16 -16.61
CA GLY A 39 17.36 -7.65 -16.37
C GLY A 39 16.94 -7.70 -14.91
N PHE A 40 15.84 -7.01 -14.64
CA PHE A 40 15.13 -7.07 -13.37
C PHE A 40 13.72 -7.61 -13.60
N PHE A 41 13.17 -8.32 -12.63
CA PHE A 41 11.81 -8.84 -12.66
C PHE A 41 11.11 -8.65 -11.33
N GLN A 42 9.78 -8.76 -11.37
CA GLN A 42 8.90 -8.78 -10.21
C GLN A 42 8.01 -10.01 -10.27
N ARG A 43 7.74 -10.63 -9.13
CA ARG A 43 6.83 -11.76 -9.03
C ARG A 43 5.65 -11.43 -8.12
N PRO A 44 4.41 -11.63 -8.56
CA PRO A 44 3.23 -11.33 -7.75
C PRO A 44 3.05 -12.25 -6.54
N ASP A 45 3.68 -13.42 -6.54
CA ASP A 45 3.68 -14.38 -5.42
C ASP A 45 4.83 -14.14 -4.42
N TYR A 46 5.73 -13.20 -4.69
CA TYR A 46 6.84 -12.78 -3.84
C TYR A 46 6.83 -11.27 -3.59
N LEU A 47 5.68 -10.70 -3.36
CA LEU A 47 5.56 -9.27 -3.05
C LEU A 47 6.26 -8.91 -1.74
N TYR A 48 6.24 -9.81 -0.76
CA TYR A 48 6.99 -9.71 0.47
C TYR A 48 8.12 -10.75 0.46
N MET A 49 9.37 -10.29 0.46
CA MET A 49 10.55 -11.12 0.25
C MET A 49 10.91 -11.92 1.50
N LEU A 50 10.28 -13.07 1.66
CA LEU A 50 10.61 -14.04 2.70
C LEU A 50 11.48 -15.15 2.12
N PRO A 51 12.70 -15.38 2.65
CA PRO A 51 13.54 -16.51 2.26
C PRO A 51 12.84 -17.85 2.46
N ASN A 52 12.23 -18.06 3.63
CA ASN A 52 11.45 -19.24 3.96
C ASN A 52 9.99 -18.86 4.26
N GLU A 53 9.09 -19.83 4.09
CA GLU A 53 7.66 -19.65 4.37
C GLU A 53 7.35 -19.36 5.85
N ASN A 54 8.24 -19.80 6.76
CA ASN A 54 8.08 -19.63 8.20
C ASN A 54 8.78 -18.37 8.74
N ASP A 55 9.47 -17.61 7.88
CA ASP A 55 10.12 -16.38 8.29
C ASP A 55 9.09 -15.29 8.54
N SER A 56 9.24 -14.55 9.63
CA SER A 56 8.36 -13.44 9.98
C SER A 56 8.86 -12.09 9.44
N TYR A 57 10.13 -12.02 9.04
CA TYR A 57 10.76 -10.77 8.60
C TYR A 57 11.33 -10.91 7.20
N LYS A 58 11.05 -9.89 6.38
CA LYS A 58 11.63 -9.77 5.04
C LYS A 58 13.14 -9.63 5.10
N ASN A 59 13.81 -10.15 4.10
CA ASN A 59 15.24 -9.97 3.92
C ASN A 59 15.54 -9.52 2.48
N VAL A 60 15.45 -8.23 2.23
CA VAL A 60 15.79 -7.62 0.92
C VAL A 60 17.26 -7.29 0.78
N THR A 61 18.06 -7.42 1.86
CA THR A 61 19.47 -7.08 1.85
C THR A 61 20.35 -8.20 1.31
N THR A 62 20.03 -9.43 1.66
CA THR A 62 20.83 -10.62 1.33
C THR A 62 20.08 -11.67 0.53
N PHE A 63 18.75 -11.63 0.55
CA PHE A 63 17.90 -12.56 -0.20
C PHE A 63 17.38 -11.94 -1.48
N PHE A 64 17.53 -12.63 -2.57
CA PHE A 64 16.99 -12.27 -3.88
C PHE A 64 16.54 -13.50 -4.65
N LEU A 65 15.61 -13.29 -5.56
CA LEU A 65 15.23 -14.28 -6.54
C LEU A 65 16.04 -14.05 -7.81
N ALA A 66 16.47 -15.13 -8.43
CA ALA A 66 17.24 -15.09 -9.66
C ALA A 66 16.65 -16.07 -10.69
N TYR A 67 16.57 -15.62 -11.93
CA TYR A 67 16.35 -16.50 -13.07
C TYR A 67 17.69 -16.72 -13.75
N VAL A 68 17.98 -17.96 -14.05
CA VAL A 68 19.13 -18.43 -14.82
C VAL A 68 18.65 -19.39 -15.91
N THR A 69 19.50 -19.78 -16.85
CA THR A 69 19.16 -20.82 -17.83
C THR A 69 18.93 -22.16 -17.13
N ASN A 70 18.14 -23.04 -17.76
CA ASN A 70 17.89 -24.40 -17.22
C ASN A 70 19.19 -25.18 -17.00
N GLU A 71 20.15 -25.06 -17.93
CA GLU A 71 21.45 -25.70 -17.82
C GLU A 71 22.24 -25.23 -16.58
N GLU A 72 22.21 -23.96 -16.26
CA GLU A 72 22.86 -23.40 -15.07
C GLU A 72 22.10 -23.76 -13.78
N PHE A 73 20.78 -23.79 -13.82
CA PHE A 73 19.95 -24.23 -12.69
C PHE A 73 20.27 -25.67 -12.26
N GLU A 74 20.43 -26.58 -13.22
CA GLU A 74 20.82 -27.96 -12.93
C GLU A 74 22.23 -28.05 -12.31
N LYS A 75 23.19 -27.20 -12.75
CA LYS A 75 24.56 -27.16 -12.20
C LYS A 75 24.60 -26.58 -10.79
N ILE A 76 23.74 -25.61 -10.47
CA ILE A 76 23.66 -24.97 -9.13
C ILE A 76 23.07 -25.98 -8.11
N GLY A 77 22.40 -27.04 -8.55
CA GLY A 77 21.92 -28.12 -7.69
C GLY A 77 20.54 -27.87 -7.11
N GLY A 78 19.69 -27.14 -7.81
CA GLY A 78 18.30 -26.94 -7.44
C GLY A 78 17.45 -28.18 -7.67
N ASN A 79 17.27 -29.00 -6.63
CA ASN A 79 16.40 -30.20 -6.71
C ASN A 79 14.96 -29.97 -6.23
N ASN A 80 14.65 -28.78 -5.73
CA ASN A 80 13.30 -28.46 -5.25
C ASN A 80 12.47 -27.85 -6.38
N CYS A 81 11.43 -28.55 -6.79
CA CYS A 81 10.49 -28.06 -7.78
C CYS A 81 9.20 -27.61 -7.09
N ASN A 82 8.80 -26.35 -7.34
CA ASN A 82 7.52 -25.84 -6.90
C ASN A 82 6.55 -25.80 -8.09
N TYR A 83 5.39 -26.41 -7.92
CA TYR A 83 4.34 -26.42 -8.92
C TYR A 83 3.26 -25.41 -8.55
N LEU A 84 2.99 -24.45 -9.44
CA LEU A 84 1.87 -23.53 -9.31
C LEU A 84 0.63 -24.17 -9.95
N VAL A 85 -0.39 -24.42 -9.14
CA VAL A 85 -1.65 -25.03 -9.58
C VAL A 85 -2.77 -24.02 -9.51
N ARG A 86 -3.47 -23.84 -10.64
CA ARG A 86 -4.69 -23.04 -10.71
C ARG A 86 -5.90 -23.96 -10.84
N TYR A 87 -6.86 -23.78 -9.96
CA TYR A 87 -8.12 -24.54 -9.98
C TYR A 87 -9.18 -23.77 -10.78
N GLU A 88 -9.91 -24.48 -11.62
CA GLU A 88 -11.10 -23.94 -12.31
C GLU A 88 -12.32 -23.89 -11.39
N LYS A 89 -12.39 -24.83 -10.41
CA LYS A 89 -13.39 -24.90 -9.34
C LYS A 89 -12.67 -25.10 -8.01
N ASP A 90 -13.32 -24.75 -6.90
CA ASP A 90 -12.72 -24.89 -5.56
C ASP A 90 -12.68 -26.37 -5.11
N ASN A 91 -11.80 -27.15 -5.73
CA ASN A 91 -11.57 -28.56 -5.47
C ASN A 91 -10.22 -28.82 -4.75
N GLN A 92 -9.75 -27.86 -3.95
CA GLN A 92 -8.45 -27.94 -3.29
C GLN A 92 -8.28 -29.19 -2.42
N LEU A 93 -9.32 -29.56 -1.67
CA LEU A 93 -9.27 -30.72 -0.78
C LEU A 93 -9.18 -32.05 -1.55
N GLU A 94 -9.90 -32.18 -2.63
CA GLU A 94 -9.89 -33.39 -3.46
C GLU A 94 -8.55 -33.54 -4.20
N PHE A 95 -8.05 -32.43 -4.76
CA PHE A 95 -6.73 -32.40 -5.38
C PHE A 95 -5.63 -32.79 -4.40
N ARG A 96 -5.62 -32.23 -3.19
CA ARG A 96 -4.65 -32.55 -2.15
C ARG A 96 -4.68 -34.02 -1.76
N LYS A 97 -5.85 -34.64 -1.63
CA LYS A 97 -5.99 -36.08 -1.38
C LYS A 97 -5.41 -36.89 -2.50
N THR A 98 -5.80 -36.59 -3.75
CA THR A 98 -5.36 -37.34 -4.95
C THR A 98 -3.84 -37.25 -5.16
N ILE A 99 -3.24 -36.09 -4.92
CA ILE A 99 -1.79 -35.93 -5.05
C ILE A 99 -1.06 -36.67 -3.93
N ASN A 100 -1.52 -36.57 -2.66
CA ASN A 100 -0.89 -37.27 -1.54
C ASN A 100 -0.94 -38.80 -1.69
N GLU A 101 -1.94 -39.35 -2.38
CA GLU A 101 -2.04 -40.78 -2.67
C GLU A 101 -1.02 -41.25 -3.72
N LYS A 102 -0.62 -40.38 -4.65
CA LYS A 102 0.25 -40.73 -5.76
C LYS A 102 1.69 -40.29 -5.63
N TYR A 103 1.93 -39.18 -4.92
CA TYR A 103 3.24 -38.54 -4.84
C TYR A 103 3.53 -38.11 -3.42
N TYR A 104 4.81 -38.16 -3.05
CA TYR A 104 5.28 -37.58 -1.80
C TYR A 104 5.36 -36.05 -1.97
N MET A 105 4.56 -35.32 -1.21
CA MET A 105 4.50 -33.88 -1.23
C MET A 105 5.16 -33.31 0.01
N ASN A 106 6.24 -32.53 -0.15
CA ASN A 106 6.97 -31.94 0.96
C ASN A 106 6.18 -30.81 1.65
N SER A 107 5.54 -29.96 0.86
CA SER A 107 4.72 -28.86 1.36
C SER A 107 3.59 -28.54 0.39
N TYR A 108 2.52 -28.01 0.93
CA TYR A 108 1.38 -27.48 0.18
C TYR A 108 1.02 -26.13 0.77
N LEU A 109 1.07 -25.09 -0.07
CA LEU A 109 0.73 -23.74 0.31
C LEU A 109 -0.44 -23.25 -0.52
N SER A 110 -1.56 -23.00 0.13
CA SER A 110 -2.72 -22.36 -0.49
C SER A 110 -2.44 -20.86 -0.69
N ALA A 111 -3.01 -20.26 -1.74
CA ALA A 111 -2.89 -18.81 -1.95
C ALA A 111 -3.41 -17.98 -0.77
N LYS A 112 -4.39 -18.50 -0.02
CA LYS A 112 -4.93 -17.86 1.19
C LYS A 112 -4.01 -17.97 2.42
N GLU A 113 -3.12 -18.96 2.43
CA GLU A 113 -2.17 -19.22 3.52
C GLU A 113 -0.76 -18.70 3.19
N ASN A 114 -0.59 -18.14 2.00
CA ASN A 114 0.70 -17.60 1.60
C ASN A 114 0.97 -16.26 2.27
N MET A 115 1.80 -16.29 3.31
CA MET A 115 2.17 -15.11 4.09
C MET A 115 2.78 -14.00 3.22
N ARG A 116 3.48 -14.35 2.12
CA ARG A 116 4.05 -13.37 1.18
C ARG A 116 3.01 -12.52 0.48
N ILE A 117 1.78 -13.06 0.31
CA ILE A 117 0.63 -12.36 -0.29
C ILE A 117 -0.22 -11.72 0.82
N ASP A 118 -0.44 -12.45 1.92
CA ASP A 118 -1.35 -12.04 2.98
C ASP A 118 -0.83 -10.81 3.75
N MET A 119 0.48 -10.66 3.88
CA MET A 119 1.10 -9.46 4.49
C MET A 119 0.71 -8.18 3.77
N VAL A 120 0.66 -8.16 2.44
CA VAL A 120 0.24 -6.99 1.66
C VAL A 120 -1.21 -6.64 1.95
N LYS A 121 -2.07 -7.66 1.99
CA LYS A 121 -3.50 -7.49 2.29
C LYS A 121 -3.71 -7.00 3.72
N MET A 122 -3.05 -7.62 4.69
CA MET A 122 -3.13 -7.23 6.09
C MET A 122 -2.68 -5.78 6.29
N GLN A 123 -1.63 -5.34 5.62
CA GLN A 123 -1.18 -3.94 5.69
C GLN A 123 -2.19 -2.99 5.04
N ALA A 124 -2.76 -3.35 3.89
CA ALA A 124 -3.81 -2.56 3.26
C ALA A 124 -5.05 -2.43 4.17
N ASP A 125 -5.50 -3.52 4.79
CA ASP A 125 -6.62 -3.53 5.73
C ASP A 125 -6.31 -2.67 6.97
N MET A 126 -5.09 -2.72 7.50
CA MET A 126 -4.65 -1.84 8.59
C MET A 126 -4.74 -0.35 8.20
N PHE A 127 -4.29 0.03 7.00
CA PHE A 127 -4.42 1.42 6.54
C PHE A 127 -5.88 1.86 6.41
N VAL A 128 -6.76 0.98 5.94
CA VAL A 128 -8.20 1.24 5.88
C VAL A 128 -8.76 1.50 7.28
N VAL A 129 -8.49 0.63 8.25
CA VAL A 129 -8.95 0.80 9.65
C VAL A 129 -8.40 2.09 10.25
N MET A 130 -7.10 2.38 10.08
CA MET A 130 -6.49 3.62 10.57
C MET A 130 -7.11 4.86 9.94
N SER A 131 -7.45 4.81 8.65
CA SER A 131 -8.11 5.93 7.97
C SER A 131 -9.50 6.21 8.53
N TYR A 132 -10.29 5.19 8.89
CA TYR A 132 -11.58 5.37 9.55
C TYR A 132 -11.44 5.97 10.95
N ILE A 133 -10.45 5.57 11.73
CA ILE A 133 -10.18 6.15 13.06
C ILE A 133 -9.83 7.64 12.91
N ILE A 134 -8.94 7.98 11.99
CA ILE A 134 -8.55 9.38 11.73
C ILE A 134 -9.76 10.19 11.25
N LEU A 135 -10.57 9.65 10.35
CA LEU A 135 -11.77 10.28 9.84
C LEU A 135 -12.82 10.55 10.93
N ALA A 136 -12.90 9.72 11.95
CA ALA A 136 -13.81 9.91 13.09
C ALA A 136 -13.27 10.93 14.10
N VAL A 137 -11.98 10.86 14.45
CA VAL A 137 -11.37 11.65 15.51
C VAL A 137 -11.08 13.10 15.08
N MET A 138 -10.54 13.27 13.86
CA MET A 138 -10.15 14.61 13.38
C MET A 138 -11.29 15.62 13.31
N PRO A 139 -12.49 15.29 12.77
CA PRO A 139 -13.60 16.24 12.79
C PRO A 139 -14.05 16.64 14.20
N LEU A 140 -14.00 15.74 15.17
CA LEU A 140 -14.32 16.04 16.56
C LEU A 140 -13.37 17.11 17.13
N ILE A 141 -12.07 16.95 16.90
CA ILE A 141 -11.06 17.94 17.32
C ILE A 141 -11.33 19.29 16.65
N VAL A 142 -11.60 19.29 15.35
CA VAL A 142 -11.89 20.52 14.58
C VAL A 142 -13.13 21.23 15.12
N VAL A 143 -14.22 20.50 15.39
CA VAL A 143 -15.47 21.07 15.96
C VAL A 143 -15.20 21.71 17.32
N VAL A 144 -14.40 21.09 18.18
CA VAL A 144 -14.04 21.67 19.49
C VAL A 144 -13.23 22.95 19.31
N LEU A 145 -12.18 22.92 18.47
CA LEU A 145 -11.34 24.10 18.22
C LEU A 145 -12.14 25.27 17.62
N VAL A 146 -12.94 25.01 16.60
CA VAL A 146 -13.79 26.02 15.97
C VAL A 146 -14.78 26.60 16.99
N SER A 147 -15.39 25.75 17.84
CA SER A 147 -16.29 26.20 18.90
C SER A 147 -15.61 27.15 19.89
N ILE A 148 -14.37 26.85 20.28
CA ILE A 148 -13.58 27.73 21.17
C ILE A 148 -13.32 29.08 20.49
N VAL A 149 -12.88 29.05 19.23
CA VAL A 149 -12.56 30.30 18.48
C VAL A 149 -13.81 31.18 18.34
N ILE A 150 -14.93 30.58 17.92
CA ILE A 150 -16.21 31.31 17.77
C ILE A 150 -16.66 31.88 19.12
N LYS A 151 -16.61 31.10 20.21
CA LYS A 151 -16.96 31.61 21.56
C LYS A 151 -16.09 32.81 21.97
N ARG A 152 -14.79 32.74 21.73
CA ARG A 152 -13.87 33.87 22.01
C ARG A 152 -14.21 35.10 21.19
N LYS A 153 -14.51 34.93 19.89
CA LYS A 153 -14.87 36.03 18.99
C LYS A 153 -16.20 36.70 19.42
N VAL A 154 -17.23 35.91 19.67
CA VAL A 154 -18.53 36.40 20.16
C VAL A 154 -18.37 37.15 21.50
N LYS A 155 -17.57 36.60 22.44
CA LYS A 155 -17.30 37.25 23.73
C LYS A 155 -16.57 38.59 23.57
N SER A 156 -15.61 38.66 22.67
CA SER A 156 -14.86 39.90 22.37
C SER A 156 -15.76 41.01 21.78
N GLU A 157 -16.78 40.61 21.00
CA GLU A 157 -17.67 41.56 20.31
C GLU A 157 -19.05 41.70 20.95
N GLN A 158 -19.22 41.31 22.21
CA GLN A 158 -20.51 41.36 22.93
C GLN A 158 -21.18 42.74 22.90
N ARG A 159 -20.40 43.83 23.03
CA ARG A 159 -20.92 45.21 22.99
C ARG A 159 -21.51 45.53 21.60
N LEU A 160 -20.80 45.15 20.51
CA LEU A 160 -21.26 45.36 19.15
C LEU A 160 -22.51 44.54 18.86
N ILE A 161 -22.57 43.28 19.30
CA ILE A 161 -23.74 42.39 19.16
C ILE A 161 -24.95 43.02 19.91
N GLY A 162 -24.73 43.58 21.11
CA GLY A 162 -25.77 44.22 21.89
C GLY A 162 -26.34 45.44 21.19
N THR A 163 -25.48 46.36 20.67
CA THR A 163 -25.94 47.55 19.93
C THR A 163 -26.67 47.17 18.63
N LEU A 164 -26.20 46.22 17.87
CA LEU A 164 -26.88 45.75 16.67
C LEU A 164 -28.23 45.10 16.99
N SER A 165 -28.31 44.37 18.10
CA SER A 165 -29.58 43.77 18.58
C SER A 165 -30.60 44.85 18.98
N ALA A 166 -30.12 45.95 19.65
CA ALA A 166 -30.95 47.08 20.01
C ALA A 166 -31.48 47.87 18.79
N LEU A 167 -30.71 47.90 17.70
CA LEU A 167 -31.08 48.48 16.42
C LEU A 167 -32.04 47.56 15.58
N GLY A 168 -32.47 46.42 16.16
CA GLY A 168 -33.47 45.54 15.50
C GLY A 168 -32.90 44.49 14.57
N TYR A 169 -31.58 44.25 14.57
CA TYR A 169 -31.01 43.17 13.78
C TYR A 169 -31.45 41.81 14.32
N LYS A 170 -31.95 40.97 13.40
CA LYS A 170 -32.39 39.59 13.75
C LYS A 170 -31.23 38.74 14.19
N ARG A 171 -31.39 38.00 15.28
CA ARG A 171 -30.36 37.09 15.85
C ARG A 171 -29.79 36.10 14.82
N ILE A 172 -30.64 35.63 13.89
CA ILE A 172 -30.22 34.69 12.84
C ILE A 172 -29.20 35.30 11.86
N LYS A 173 -29.32 36.61 11.53
CA LYS A 173 -28.32 37.28 10.69
C LYS A 173 -26.96 37.38 11.36
N LEU A 174 -26.95 37.64 12.67
CA LEU A 174 -25.73 37.67 13.46
C LEU A 174 -25.09 36.26 13.55
N MET A 175 -25.89 35.22 13.77
CA MET A 175 -25.41 33.84 13.79
C MET A 175 -24.76 33.43 12.46
N ILE A 176 -25.40 33.75 11.31
CA ILE A 176 -24.83 33.47 9.98
C ILE A 176 -23.51 34.21 9.77
N HIS A 177 -23.42 35.45 10.21
CA HIS A 177 -22.19 36.24 10.10
C HIS A 177 -21.04 35.55 10.85
N TYR A 178 -21.26 35.13 12.10
CA TYR A 178 -20.22 34.44 12.89
C TYR A 178 -19.93 33.02 12.38
N ALA A 179 -20.91 32.33 11.79
CA ALA A 179 -20.70 31.05 11.13
C ALA A 179 -19.76 31.18 9.91
N GLY A 180 -19.80 32.33 9.21
CA GLY A 180 -18.90 32.62 8.10
C GLY A 180 -17.42 32.58 8.48
N PHE A 181 -17.06 32.95 9.72
CA PHE A 181 -15.69 32.85 10.20
C PHE A 181 -15.18 31.41 10.30
N ALA A 182 -16.07 30.43 10.43
CA ALA A 182 -15.70 29.02 10.38
C ALA A 182 -15.75 28.46 8.96
N MET A 183 -16.69 28.90 8.16
CA MET A 183 -16.90 28.39 6.78
C MET A 183 -15.75 28.77 5.84
N ILE A 184 -15.26 30.01 5.91
CA ILE A 184 -14.19 30.49 5.02
C ILE A 184 -12.89 29.68 5.20
N PRO A 185 -12.32 29.57 6.41
CA PRO A 185 -11.14 28.73 6.63
C PRO A 185 -11.40 27.26 6.31
N GLY A 186 -12.61 26.75 6.59
CA GLY A 186 -12.98 25.38 6.29
C GLY A 186 -12.94 25.08 4.78
N LEU A 187 -13.52 25.96 3.95
CA LEU A 187 -13.48 25.83 2.50
C LEU A 187 -12.05 25.93 1.96
N LEU A 188 -11.27 26.92 2.41
CA LEU A 188 -9.88 27.09 2.00
C LEU A 188 -9.04 25.86 2.42
N GLY A 189 -9.22 25.37 3.64
CA GLY A 189 -8.56 24.16 4.13
C GLY A 189 -8.94 22.92 3.33
N GLY A 190 -10.20 22.76 2.96
CA GLY A 190 -10.69 21.68 2.11
C GLY A 190 -10.04 21.69 0.72
N ILE A 191 -9.98 22.87 0.08
CA ILE A 191 -9.32 23.02 -1.23
C ILE A 191 -7.82 22.68 -1.12
N LEU A 192 -7.12 23.22 -0.13
CA LEU A 192 -5.70 22.93 0.11
C LEU A 192 -5.46 21.45 0.38
N ALA A 193 -6.28 20.81 1.21
CA ALA A 193 -6.18 19.39 1.49
C ALA A 193 -6.34 18.54 0.22
N THR A 194 -7.29 18.90 -0.64
CA THR A 194 -7.49 18.21 -1.92
C THR A 194 -6.26 18.32 -2.82
N ILE A 195 -5.69 19.53 -2.96
CA ILE A 195 -4.49 19.77 -3.76
C ILE A 195 -3.30 18.97 -3.20
N LEU A 196 -3.06 19.01 -1.90
CA LEU A 196 -1.99 18.27 -1.24
C LEU A 196 -2.15 16.76 -1.42
N THR A 197 -3.38 16.25 -1.33
CA THR A 197 -3.67 14.84 -1.56
C THR A 197 -3.37 14.44 -3.00
N MET A 198 -3.79 15.25 -3.98
CA MET A 198 -3.52 14.97 -5.40
C MET A 198 -2.02 14.94 -5.70
N CYS A 199 -1.26 15.87 -5.13
CA CYS A 199 0.19 15.93 -5.34
C CYS A 199 0.96 14.86 -4.55
N GLY A 200 0.48 14.50 -3.35
CA GLY A 200 1.20 13.66 -2.39
C GLY A 200 0.81 12.18 -2.42
N ALA A 201 -0.37 11.82 -2.96
CA ALA A 201 -0.91 10.47 -2.88
C ALA A 201 0.03 9.41 -3.49
N GLN A 202 0.65 9.71 -4.63
CA GLN A 202 1.56 8.79 -5.29
C GLN A 202 2.85 8.57 -4.46
N THR A 203 3.44 9.65 -3.95
CA THR A 203 4.64 9.60 -3.11
C THR A 203 4.35 8.87 -1.80
N PHE A 204 3.21 9.17 -1.17
CA PHE A 204 2.78 8.48 0.04
C PHE A 204 2.55 6.98 -0.19
N GLY A 205 1.88 6.61 -1.30
CA GLY A 205 1.69 5.22 -1.69
C GLY A 205 3.02 4.48 -1.90
N GLN A 206 4.00 5.12 -2.53
CA GLN A 206 5.34 4.55 -2.70
C GLN A 206 6.05 4.35 -1.36
N ILE A 207 5.96 5.32 -0.44
CA ILE A 207 6.54 5.21 0.92
C ILE A 207 5.90 4.05 1.69
N CYS A 208 4.57 3.92 1.65
CA CYS A 208 3.85 2.85 2.32
C CYS A 208 4.22 1.45 1.80
N LEU A 209 4.67 1.36 0.56
CA LEU A 209 5.04 0.12 -0.09
C LEU A 209 6.56 -0.08 -0.26
N MET A 210 7.38 0.76 0.36
CA MET A 210 8.84 0.57 0.37
C MET A 210 9.28 -0.78 0.94
N ASP A 211 8.41 -1.41 1.72
CA ASP A 211 8.65 -2.71 2.33
C ASP A 211 8.37 -3.89 1.42
N TYR A 212 7.79 -3.65 0.26
CA TYR A 212 7.44 -4.67 -0.74
C TYR A 212 8.31 -4.54 -1.98
N GLU A 213 8.26 -5.54 -2.84
CA GLU A 213 8.84 -5.41 -4.18
C GLU A 213 8.27 -4.15 -4.86
N PRO A 214 9.11 -3.32 -5.51
CA PRO A 214 8.69 -2.03 -6.04
C PRO A 214 7.55 -2.21 -7.05
N MET A 215 6.34 -1.89 -6.60
CA MET A 215 5.15 -1.91 -7.43
C MET A 215 4.96 -0.55 -8.08
N ARG A 216 4.70 -0.55 -9.39
CA ARG A 216 4.28 0.67 -10.09
C ARG A 216 2.84 1.00 -9.76
N ILE A 217 2.63 1.74 -8.65
CA ILE A 217 1.31 2.18 -8.25
C ILE A 217 0.95 3.41 -9.05
N GLN A 218 -0.16 3.36 -9.73
CA GLN A 218 -0.82 4.53 -10.30
C GLN A 218 -1.99 4.90 -9.40
N CYS A 219 -1.80 5.89 -8.55
CA CYS A 219 -2.90 6.49 -7.79
C CYS A 219 -3.76 7.30 -8.77
N LYS A 220 -4.84 6.71 -9.28
CA LYS A 220 -5.87 7.42 -10.02
C LYS A 220 -6.98 7.77 -9.06
N MET A 221 -7.17 9.07 -8.78
CA MET A 221 -8.39 9.54 -8.13
C MET A 221 -9.53 9.49 -9.15
N ASN A 222 -10.38 8.47 -9.06
CA ASN A 222 -11.63 8.40 -9.78
C ASN A 222 -12.75 8.90 -8.86
N PHE A 223 -13.65 9.71 -9.40
CA PHE A 223 -14.85 10.15 -8.68
C PHE A 223 -15.74 8.98 -8.24
N GLU A 224 -15.66 7.86 -8.96
CA GLU A 224 -16.33 6.59 -8.62
C GLU A 224 -15.79 5.97 -7.34
N THR A 225 -14.49 6.07 -7.05
CA THR A 225 -13.92 5.56 -5.79
C THR A 225 -14.36 6.39 -4.59
N PHE A 226 -14.62 7.69 -4.79
CA PHE A 226 -15.18 8.56 -3.76
C PHE A 226 -16.65 8.23 -3.48
N SER A 227 -17.44 7.94 -4.51
CA SER A 227 -18.86 7.57 -4.35
C SER A 227 -19.03 6.16 -3.76
N SER A 228 -18.18 5.21 -4.11
CA SER A 228 -18.22 3.85 -3.55
C SER A 228 -17.81 3.80 -2.08
N SER A 229 -16.86 4.64 -1.64
CA SER A 229 -16.51 4.77 -0.22
C SER A 229 -17.67 5.37 0.60
N LEU A 230 -18.45 6.28 0.02
CA LEU A 230 -19.67 6.79 0.67
C LEU A 230 -20.80 5.75 0.75
N HIS A 231 -20.86 4.83 -0.22
CA HIS A 231 -21.86 3.76 -0.24
C HIS A 231 -21.56 2.67 0.80
N HIS A 232 -20.29 2.41 1.08
CA HIS A 232 -19.86 1.49 2.16
C HIS A 232 -20.06 2.06 3.57
N LEU A 233 -20.26 3.37 3.71
CA LEU A 233 -20.59 4.01 5.00
C LEU A 233 -22.11 4.00 5.31
N SER A 234 -22.94 3.54 4.36
CA SER A 234 -24.41 3.52 4.48
C SER A 234 -24.99 2.10 4.69
N VAL A 235 -24.16 1.08 4.85
CA VAL A 235 -24.52 -0.29 5.18
C VAL A 235 -23.86 -0.69 6.52
#